data_72e38b640ee0b3bef82b35cc01729e97
#
_entry.id   72e38b640ee0b3bef82b35cc01729e97
#
_cell.length_a   1.000
_cell.length_b   1.000
_cell.length_c   1.000
_cell.angle_alpha   90.00
_cell.angle_beta   90.00
_cell.angle_gamma   90.00
#
_symmetry.space_group_name_H-M   'P 1'
#
loop_
_entity.id
_entity.type
_entity.pdbx_description
1 polymer ?
#
loop_
_entity_poly.entity_id
_entity_poly.type
_entity_poly.pdbx_seq_one_letter_code
_entity_poly.pdbx_strand_id
1 'polypeptide(L)'
;MAPIDRCLASMARLSLTQFSQVARPSATSIPRFLAPALLQRRRASVVRIKKTVKKRPLPKDFKRHNLEKTQFPRFSLCEAMRILRAVEVGQPPASIKYEIHVNLKTSRNGPVIKNSIRLPHPVQSDWQIAVVCPEGSDIATAATAAGAVAVGEEALFEAIRKEEIEFDRLICHESSEKALNKAGLGKILGPKGLMPSKRMKTIVTDVAKSIRDSAGAADFRERQGVIHMAIGQLGYTPDQLKANVQALLKKVKSDCSDISEESSKEVHEVILSSTHGPALSLSGKFRDEDDEVAPEALSHVM
;
A
#
# COMPACT_ATOMS: atom_id res chain seq x y z
N MET A 1 1.16 50.50 23.21
CA MET A 1 2.60 50.48 23.04
C MET A 1 3.21 49.92 24.31
N ALA A 2 3.51 48.67 24.33
CA ALA A 2 4.31 47.94 25.34
C ALA A 2 4.41 46.50 24.82
N PRO A 3 5.34 45.71 25.10
CA PRO A 3 6.48 45.64 25.94
C PRO A 3 7.68 44.98 25.26
N ILE A 4 8.38 45.71 24.41
CA ILE A 4 9.60 45.17 23.72
C ILE A 4 10.81 45.27 24.67
N ASP A 5 10.76 46.17 25.67
CA ASP A 5 11.91 46.42 26.53
C ASP A 5 12.22 45.34 27.59
N ARG A 6 11.25 44.47 27.90
CA ARG A 6 11.48 43.35 28.84
C ARG A 6 12.26 42.19 28.24
N CYS A 7 12.21 42.03 26.94
CA CYS A 7 12.88 40.91 26.26
C CYS A 7 14.37 41.18 26.10
N LEU A 8 14.76 42.45 25.84
CA LEU A 8 16.15 42.82 25.68
C LEU A 8 16.94 42.83 27.02
N ALA A 9 16.24 43.15 28.14
CA ALA A 9 16.87 43.11 29.46
C ALA A 9 17.15 41.67 29.95
N SER A 10 16.42 40.67 29.48
CA SER A 10 16.66 39.27 29.84
C SER A 10 17.83 38.66 29.05
N MET A 11 18.05 39.11 27.80
CA MET A 11 19.15 38.64 26.97
C MET A 11 20.50 39.24 27.43
N ALA A 12 20.51 40.45 27.93
CA ALA A 12 21.73 41.09 28.48
C ALA A 12 22.21 40.43 29.78
N ARG A 13 21.31 39.78 30.55
CA ARG A 13 21.69 39.07 31.78
C ARG A 13 22.33 37.71 31.54
N LEU A 14 22.09 37.11 30.39
CA LEU A 14 22.66 35.80 30.03
C LEU A 14 24.07 35.87 29.52
N SER A 15 24.53 37.04 29.07
CA SER A 15 25.90 37.23 28.56
C SER A 15 26.93 37.59 29.61
N LEU A 16 26.53 37.99 30.82
CA LEU A 16 27.43 38.45 31.87
C LEU A 16 27.83 37.36 32.90
N THR A 17 27.27 36.18 32.85
CA THR A 17 27.59 35.09 33.79
C THR A 17 28.63 34.10 33.29
N GLN A 18 29.25 34.32 32.15
CA GLN A 18 30.24 33.39 31.57
C GLN A 18 31.69 33.78 31.73
N PHE A 19 32.03 34.86 32.41
CA PHE A 19 33.41 35.29 32.60
C PHE A 19 33.85 35.29 34.08
N SER A 20 33.77 34.16 34.75
CA SER A 20 34.63 33.84 35.87
C SER A 20 35.21 32.43 35.70
N GLN A 21 35.95 32.24 34.64
CA GLN A 21 36.89 31.11 34.63
C GLN A 21 38.07 31.49 35.48
N VAL A 22 38.11 30.99 36.72
CA VAL A 22 39.30 30.91 37.53
C VAL A 22 40.39 30.27 36.68
N ALA A 23 41.48 31.03 36.46
CA ALA A 23 42.68 30.56 35.80
C ALA A 23 43.15 29.29 36.51
N ARG A 24 43.02 28.15 35.89
CA ARG A 24 43.63 26.91 36.37
C ARG A 24 45.14 27.05 36.24
N PRO A 25 45.93 26.77 37.28
CA PRO A 25 47.37 26.74 37.14
C PRO A 25 47.73 25.73 36.05
N SER A 26 48.62 26.13 35.14
CA SER A 26 49.19 25.28 34.11
C SER A 26 50.02 24.19 34.77
N ALA A 27 49.37 23.11 35.15
CA ALA A 27 50.08 21.88 35.45
C ALA A 27 50.64 21.39 34.11
N THR A 28 51.97 21.34 34.02
CA THR A 28 52.71 20.65 32.99
C THR A 28 52.19 19.23 32.89
N SER A 29 51.20 19.03 32.05
CA SER A 29 50.60 17.71 31.89
C SER A 29 51.57 16.85 31.10
N ILE A 30 52.23 15.95 31.79
CA ILE A 30 52.94 14.83 31.17
C ILE A 30 51.96 14.14 30.23
N PRO A 31 52.31 13.98 28.92
CA PRO A 31 51.43 13.31 27.99
C PRO A 31 50.98 11.95 28.55
N ARG A 32 49.74 11.64 28.49
CA ARG A 32 49.13 10.42 29.11
C ARG A 32 49.82 9.12 28.72
N PHE A 33 50.51 9.07 27.58
CA PHE A 33 51.24 7.89 27.12
C PHE A 33 52.59 7.69 27.83
N LEU A 34 53.11 8.71 28.53
CA LEU A 34 54.35 8.63 29.35
C LEU A 34 54.07 8.40 30.84
N ALA A 35 52.81 8.35 31.24
CA ALA A 35 52.44 8.07 32.62
C ALA A 35 52.69 6.60 32.96
N PRO A 36 53.29 6.32 34.19
CA PRO A 36 53.49 4.96 34.63
C PRO A 36 52.18 4.17 34.59
N ALA A 37 52.24 2.90 34.18
CA ALA A 37 51.06 2.03 34.00
C ALA A 37 50.16 1.93 35.24
N LEU A 38 50.71 2.16 36.45
CA LEU A 38 49.97 2.19 37.72
C LEU A 38 48.96 3.33 37.84
N LEU A 39 49.13 4.43 37.05
CA LEU A 39 48.22 5.57 37.03
C LEU A 39 47.14 5.47 35.93
N GLN A 40 47.28 4.51 35.05
CA GLN A 40 46.29 4.22 34.04
C GLN A 40 45.14 3.38 34.58
N ARG A 41 44.34 3.91 35.48
CA ARG A 41 43.08 3.29 35.84
C ARG A 41 42.14 3.38 34.64
N ARG A 42 41.85 2.24 33.99
CA ARG A 42 40.70 2.12 33.10
C ARG A 42 39.47 2.61 33.87
N ARG A 43 38.92 3.75 33.47
CA ARG A 43 37.59 4.11 33.96
C ARG A 43 36.67 3.01 33.49
N ALA A 44 36.19 2.20 34.45
CA ALA A 44 35.12 1.26 34.14
C ALA A 44 34.03 2.05 33.40
N SER A 45 33.65 1.56 32.24
CA SER A 45 32.53 2.11 31.51
C SER A 45 31.34 2.12 32.45
N VAL A 46 30.92 3.31 32.88
CA VAL A 46 29.68 3.44 33.65
C VAL A 46 28.59 2.87 32.81
N VAL A 47 28.18 1.65 33.14
CA VAL A 47 27.01 1.04 32.55
C VAL A 47 25.88 2.00 32.86
N ARG A 48 25.48 2.80 31.86
CA ARG A 48 24.28 3.63 31.95
C ARG A 48 23.11 2.68 32.10
N ILE A 49 22.76 2.38 33.33
CA ILE A 49 21.49 1.73 33.63
C ILE A 49 20.45 2.63 33.03
N LYS A 50 19.87 2.16 31.91
CA LYS A 50 18.72 2.84 31.30
C LYS A 50 17.68 2.88 32.41
N LYS A 51 17.52 4.05 33.05
CA LYS A 51 16.42 4.27 33.98
C LYS A 51 15.17 3.92 33.18
N THR A 52 14.53 2.82 33.53
CA THR A 52 13.22 2.47 32.99
C THR A 52 12.32 3.64 33.34
N VAL A 53 12.06 4.48 32.36
CA VAL A 53 11.10 5.58 32.49
C VAL A 53 9.80 4.92 32.89
N LYS A 54 9.41 5.04 34.14
CA LYS A 54 8.09 4.59 34.60
C LYS A 54 7.07 5.29 33.70
N LYS A 55 6.47 4.52 32.80
CA LYS A 55 5.42 5.05 31.92
C LYS A 55 4.35 5.65 32.83
N ARG A 56 4.09 6.94 32.66
CA ARG A 56 2.99 7.61 33.38
C ARG A 56 1.72 6.79 33.15
N PRO A 57 0.95 6.48 34.22
CA PRO A 57 -0.32 5.81 34.02
C PRO A 57 -1.17 6.66 33.07
N LEU A 58 -1.70 6.03 32.02
CA LEU A 58 -2.57 6.69 31.07
C LEU A 58 -3.83 7.18 31.82
N PRO A 59 -4.40 8.34 31.43
CA PRO A 59 -5.66 8.82 31.97
C PRO A 59 -6.71 7.70 31.94
N LYS A 60 -7.56 7.59 32.93
CA LYS A 60 -8.59 6.55 33.00
C LYS A 60 -9.55 6.58 31.80
N ASP A 61 -9.72 7.74 31.21
CA ASP A 61 -10.59 7.98 30.06
C ASP A 61 -9.92 7.65 28.70
N PHE A 62 -8.60 7.40 28.70
CA PHE A 62 -7.90 7.02 27.49
C PHE A 62 -8.02 5.51 27.26
N LYS A 63 -8.87 5.12 26.33
CA LYS A 63 -8.96 3.73 25.85
C LYS A 63 -7.92 3.52 24.76
N ARG A 64 -7.01 2.55 24.97
CA ARG A 64 -6.13 2.09 23.92
C ARG A 64 -6.96 1.42 22.85
N HIS A 65 -6.73 1.79 21.61
CA HIS A 65 -7.25 1.07 20.47
C HIS A 65 -6.62 -0.33 20.44
N ASN A 66 -7.39 -1.32 20.83
CA ASN A 66 -6.99 -2.72 20.79
C ASN A 66 -8.02 -3.45 19.94
N LEU A 67 -7.63 -3.84 18.72
CA LEU A 67 -8.49 -4.52 17.75
C LEU A 67 -9.15 -5.79 18.31
N GLU A 68 -8.50 -6.48 19.25
CA GLU A 68 -9.04 -7.71 19.86
C GLU A 68 -10.05 -7.44 20.99
N LYS A 69 -9.99 -6.26 21.62
CA LYS A 69 -10.79 -5.93 22.82
C LYS A 69 -11.86 -4.89 22.57
N THR A 70 -11.75 -4.11 21.51
CA THR A 70 -12.71 -3.05 21.18
C THR A 70 -13.71 -3.61 20.20
N GLN A 71 -14.96 -3.70 20.60
CA GLN A 71 -16.05 -4.00 19.68
C GLN A 71 -16.32 -2.74 18.85
N PHE A 72 -15.81 -2.75 17.63
CA PHE A 72 -16.17 -1.73 16.64
C PHE A 72 -17.55 -2.03 16.09
N PRO A 73 -18.35 -0.99 15.79
CA PRO A 73 -19.59 -1.20 15.06
C PRO A 73 -19.24 -1.86 13.71
N ARG A 74 -19.94 -2.93 13.41
CA ARG A 74 -19.84 -3.62 12.13
C ARG A 74 -21.12 -3.36 11.36
N PHE A 75 -20.95 -2.97 10.14
CA PHE A 75 -22.06 -2.59 9.26
C PHE A 75 -22.36 -3.70 8.26
N SER A 76 -23.61 -3.81 7.86
CA SER A 76 -24.00 -4.59 6.68
C SER A 76 -23.45 -3.93 5.41
N LEU A 77 -23.40 -4.65 4.30
CA LEU A 77 -22.93 -4.06 3.04
C LEU A 77 -23.85 -2.91 2.58
N CYS A 78 -25.16 -3.07 2.70
CA CYS A 78 -26.14 -2.06 2.29
C CYS A 78 -26.01 -0.78 3.13
N GLU A 79 -25.91 -0.93 4.45
CA GLU A 79 -25.75 0.21 5.35
C GLU A 79 -24.42 0.94 5.13
N ALA A 80 -23.33 0.20 4.94
CA ALA A 80 -22.05 0.78 4.59
C ALA A 80 -22.11 1.57 3.27
N MET A 81 -22.77 1.05 2.25
CA MET A 81 -22.98 1.78 0.99
C MET A 81 -23.81 3.04 1.18
N ARG A 82 -24.86 2.99 1.99
CA ARG A 82 -25.70 4.16 2.31
C ARG A 82 -24.87 5.27 2.94
N ILE A 83 -24.10 4.93 3.95
CA ILE A 83 -23.25 5.91 4.66
C ILE A 83 -22.22 6.51 3.70
N LEU A 84 -21.51 5.69 2.90
CA LEU A 84 -20.51 6.17 1.97
C LEU A 84 -21.12 7.08 0.89
N ARG A 85 -22.28 6.73 0.34
CA ARG A 85 -22.98 7.57 -0.62
C ARG A 85 -23.41 8.90 -0.02
N ALA A 86 -23.87 8.91 1.23
CA ALA A 86 -24.25 10.13 1.93
C ALA A 86 -23.06 11.07 2.15
N VAL A 87 -21.87 10.54 2.37
CA VAL A 87 -20.65 11.34 2.53
C VAL A 87 -20.17 11.93 1.18
N GLU A 88 -20.33 11.19 0.10
CA GLU A 88 -19.82 11.57 -1.24
C GLU A 88 -20.89 12.29 -2.10
N VAL A 89 -21.94 12.81 -1.47
CA VAL A 89 -22.99 13.59 -2.18
C VAL A 89 -22.38 14.78 -2.92
N GLY A 90 -22.78 14.95 -4.18
CA GLY A 90 -22.30 16.04 -5.03
C GLY A 90 -21.08 15.71 -5.89
N GLN A 91 -20.51 14.54 -5.74
CA GLN A 91 -19.41 14.06 -6.59
C GLN A 91 -19.93 13.19 -7.74
N PRO A 92 -19.26 13.21 -8.92
CA PRO A 92 -19.68 12.37 -10.03
C PRO A 92 -19.51 10.87 -9.69
N PRO A 93 -20.54 10.04 -9.86
CA PRO A 93 -20.55 8.64 -9.42
C PRO A 93 -19.52 7.76 -10.12
N ALA A 94 -19.03 8.15 -11.29
CA ALA A 94 -17.99 7.43 -12.03
C ALA A 94 -16.58 7.73 -11.51
N SER A 95 -16.36 8.90 -10.88
CA SER A 95 -15.05 9.30 -10.39
C SER A 95 -14.70 8.63 -9.06
N ILE A 96 -15.70 8.49 -8.18
CA ILE A 96 -15.49 7.91 -6.85
C ILE A 96 -15.59 6.40 -6.89
N LYS A 97 -14.63 5.77 -6.25
CA LYS A 97 -14.53 4.31 -6.17
C LYS A 97 -14.78 3.82 -4.76
N TYR A 98 -15.45 2.67 -4.66
CA TYR A 98 -15.46 1.89 -3.44
C TYR A 98 -14.13 1.15 -3.34
N GLU A 99 -13.45 1.31 -2.22
CA GLU A 99 -12.20 0.65 -1.90
C GLU A 99 -12.40 -0.34 -0.77
N ILE A 100 -11.82 -1.52 -0.94
CA ILE A 100 -11.82 -2.54 0.10
C ILE A 100 -10.44 -2.69 0.70
N HIS A 101 -10.39 -2.80 2.01
CA HIS A 101 -9.19 -3.09 2.77
C HIS A 101 -9.40 -4.44 3.45
N VAL A 102 -8.62 -5.41 3.06
CA VAL A 102 -8.65 -6.74 3.66
C VAL A 102 -7.45 -6.86 4.59
N ASN A 103 -7.70 -6.85 5.89
CA ASN A 103 -6.69 -7.04 6.92
C ASN A 103 -6.42 -8.53 7.09
N LEU A 104 -5.16 -8.93 6.91
CA LEU A 104 -4.70 -10.30 7.07
C LEU A 104 -3.92 -10.44 8.38
N LYS A 105 -4.21 -11.50 9.11
CA LYS A 105 -3.37 -11.94 10.22
C LYS A 105 -2.21 -12.74 9.63
N THR A 106 -1.02 -12.15 9.62
CA THR A 106 0.17 -12.73 8.99
C THR A 106 1.40 -12.61 9.89
N SER A 107 2.36 -13.48 9.71
CA SER A 107 3.68 -13.36 10.34
C SER A 107 4.47 -12.20 9.71
N ARG A 108 5.34 -11.55 10.51
CA ARG A 108 6.08 -10.35 10.09
C ARG A 108 6.97 -10.56 8.85
N ASN A 109 7.51 -11.75 8.68
CA ASN A 109 8.46 -12.10 7.63
C ASN A 109 7.89 -13.11 6.62
N GLY A 110 6.55 -13.26 6.56
CA GLY A 110 5.91 -14.20 5.65
C GLY A 110 5.95 -13.73 4.19
N PRO A 111 5.74 -14.66 3.23
CA PRO A 111 5.64 -14.34 1.81
C PRO A 111 4.47 -13.40 1.55
N VAL A 112 4.66 -12.45 0.63
CA VAL A 112 3.67 -11.43 0.28
C VAL A 112 2.74 -11.95 -0.80
N ILE A 113 1.43 -11.80 -0.61
CA ILE A 113 0.42 -12.11 -1.64
C ILE A 113 0.48 -11.03 -2.71
N LYS A 114 0.63 -11.44 -3.95
CA LYS A 114 0.57 -10.58 -5.12
C LYS A 114 -0.08 -11.37 -6.25
N ASN A 115 -1.25 -10.93 -6.69
CA ASN A 115 -2.01 -11.60 -7.75
C ASN A 115 -2.88 -10.58 -8.50
N SER A 116 -3.54 -11.05 -9.56
CA SER A 116 -4.56 -10.30 -10.30
C SER A 116 -5.89 -11.03 -10.25
N ILE A 117 -6.97 -10.28 -10.30
CA ILE A 117 -8.33 -10.80 -10.34
C ILE A 117 -9.15 -10.09 -11.39
N ARG A 118 -9.92 -10.83 -12.16
CA ARG A 118 -10.98 -10.26 -12.98
C ARG A 118 -12.25 -10.21 -12.16
N LEU A 119 -12.73 -8.99 -11.91
CA LEU A 119 -13.97 -8.78 -11.19
C LEU A 119 -15.16 -9.07 -12.11
N PRO A 120 -16.30 -9.60 -11.59
CA PRO A 120 -17.54 -9.75 -12.35
C PRO A 120 -18.02 -8.43 -12.98
N HIS A 121 -17.88 -7.34 -12.22
CA HIS A 121 -18.15 -5.97 -12.69
C HIS A 121 -16.86 -5.16 -12.63
N PRO A 122 -16.19 -4.93 -13.78
CA PRO A 122 -14.89 -4.27 -13.82
C PRO A 122 -15.00 -2.78 -13.43
N VAL A 123 -14.12 -2.32 -12.57
CA VAL A 123 -14.08 -0.92 -12.11
C VAL A 123 -13.41 -0.01 -13.13
N GLN A 124 -12.44 -0.53 -13.85
CA GLN A 124 -11.75 0.10 -14.96
C GLN A 124 -11.74 -0.87 -16.15
N SER A 125 -12.24 -0.44 -17.29
CA SER A 125 -12.28 -1.23 -18.53
C SER A 125 -11.17 -0.83 -19.52
N ASP A 126 -10.64 0.38 -19.41
CA ASP A 126 -9.84 1.02 -20.45
C ASP A 126 -8.33 0.90 -20.19
N TRP A 127 -7.89 -0.31 -19.89
CA TRP A 127 -6.47 -0.57 -19.70
C TRP A 127 -5.75 -0.62 -21.05
N GLN A 128 -4.74 0.21 -21.21
CA GLN A 128 -3.85 0.17 -22.35
C GLN A 128 -2.80 -0.91 -22.13
N ILE A 129 -2.86 -1.97 -22.94
CA ILE A 129 -1.98 -3.13 -22.83
C ILE A 129 -0.94 -3.07 -23.92
N ALA A 130 0.34 -3.15 -23.52
CA ALA A 130 1.45 -3.35 -24.44
C ALA A 130 1.95 -4.79 -24.39
N VAL A 131 2.46 -5.29 -25.51
CA VAL A 131 2.92 -6.68 -25.64
C VAL A 131 4.33 -6.72 -26.19
N VAL A 132 5.21 -7.42 -25.48
CA VAL A 132 6.56 -7.73 -25.95
C VAL A 132 6.54 -9.11 -26.62
N CYS A 133 6.70 -9.10 -27.92
CA CYS A 133 6.80 -10.31 -28.74
C CYS A 133 7.70 -10.06 -29.97
N PRO A 134 8.25 -11.13 -30.59
CA PRO A 134 9.06 -11.00 -31.78
C PRO A 134 8.30 -10.29 -32.91
N GLU A 135 8.94 -9.33 -33.55
CA GLU A 135 8.36 -8.56 -34.63
C GLU A 135 8.04 -9.46 -35.85
N GLY A 136 6.88 -9.20 -36.49
CA GLY A 136 6.45 -9.97 -37.65
C GLY A 136 5.99 -11.40 -37.38
N SER A 137 5.80 -11.78 -36.11
CA SER A 137 5.26 -13.09 -35.76
C SER A 137 3.72 -13.11 -35.82
N ASP A 138 3.15 -14.32 -36.02
CA ASP A 138 1.70 -14.54 -35.93
C ASP A 138 1.15 -14.11 -34.58
N ILE A 139 2.01 -14.14 -33.54
CA ILE A 139 1.70 -13.70 -32.18
C ILE A 139 1.48 -12.19 -32.15
N ALA A 140 2.28 -11.41 -32.88
CA ALA A 140 2.14 -9.96 -32.96
C ALA A 140 0.81 -9.55 -33.62
N THR A 141 0.43 -10.24 -34.71
CA THR A 141 -0.85 -10.01 -35.37
C THR A 141 -2.03 -10.40 -34.49
N ALA A 142 -1.94 -11.51 -33.77
CA ALA A 142 -2.95 -11.94 -32.81
C ALA A 142 -3.07 -10.98 -31.61
N ALA A 143 -1.96 -10.43 -31.14
CA ALA A 143 -1.96 -9.42 -30.08
C ALA A 143 -2.64 -8.12 -30.49
N THR A 144 -2.33 -7.62 -31.69
CA THR A 144 -2.99 -6.43 -32.26
C THR A 144 -4.49 -6.67 -32.46
N ALA A 145 -4.89 -7.81 -33.00
CA ALA A 145 -6.29 -8.20 -33.14
C ALA A 145 -7.02 -8.34 -31.79
N ALA A 146 -6.30 -8.69 -30.73
CA ALA A 146 -6.86 -8.79 -29.37
C ALA A 146 -6.98 -7.42 -28.67
N GLY A 147 -6.48 -6.32 -29.26
CA GLY A 147 -6.58 -4.97 -28.72
C GLY A 147 -5.36 -4.46 -27.98
N ALA A 148 -4.16 -4.97 -28.27
CA ALA A 148 -2.92 -4.41 -27.75
C ALA A 148 -2.63 -3.05 -28.40
N VAL A 149 -2.26 -2.05 -27.60
CA VAL A 149 -1.95 -0.68 -28.06
C VAL A 149 -0.57 -0.61 -28.71
N ALA A 150 0.41 -1.29 -28.11
CA ALA A 150 1.77 -1.35 -28.64
C ALA A 150 2.27 -2.80 -28.66
N VAL A 151 2.85 -3.21 -29.77
CA VAL A 151 3.34 -4.59 -30.00
C VAL A 151 4.73 -4.52 -30.65
N GLY A 152 5.68 -5.27 -30.13
CA GLY A 152 7.04 -5.37 -30.69
C GLY A 152 8.10 -5.58 -29.61
N GLU A 153 9.35 -5.58 -30.00
CA GLU A 153 10.51 -5.68 -29.11
C GLU A 153 11.32 -4.39 -29.08
N GLU A 154 12.09 -4.11 -30.14
CA GLU A 154 13.06 -3.01 -30.15
C GLU A 154 12.39 -1.64 -30.08
N ALA A 155 11.37 -1.41 -30.89
CA ALA A 155 10.62 -0.15 -30.90
C ALA A 155 10.02 0.17 -29.51
N LEU A 156 9.46 -0.83 -28.85
CA LEU A 156 8.87 -0.70 -27.52
C LEU A 156 9.97 -0.50 -26.45
N PHE A 157 11.12 -1.14 -26.58
CA PHE A 157 12.23 -0.94 -25.66
C PHE A 157 12.82 0.48 -25.77
N GLU A 158 12.87 1.05 -26.98
CA GLU A 158 13.33 2.42 -27.18
C GLU A 158 12.34 3.45 -26.60
N ALA A 159 11.04 3.26 -26.78
CA ALA A 159 10.00 4.09 -26.17
C ALA A 159 10.11 4.09 -24.64
N ILE A 160 10.28 2.89 -24.05
CA ILE A 160 10.46 2.77 -22.59
C ILE A 160 11.74 3.46 -22.11
N ARG A 161 12.84 3.39 -22.86
CA ARG A 161 14.11 4.08 -22.54
C ARG A 161 13.97 5.60 -22.59
N LYS A 162 13.13 6.12 -23.49
CA LYS A 162 12.77 7.54 -23.58
C LYS A 162 11.75 7.98 -22.53
N GLU A 163 11.28 7.03 -21.70
CA GLU A 163 10.22 7.22 -20.69
C GLU A 163 8.84 7.55 -21.29
N GLU A 164 8.65 7.36 -22.58
CA GLU A 164 7.37 7.47 -23.28
C GLU A 164 6.56 6.20 -23.02
N ILE A 165 5.85 6.14 -21.89
CA ILE A 165 5.09 4.97 -21.47
C ILE A 165 3.61 5.32 -21.56
N GLU A 166 2.96 4.88 -22.61
CA GLU A 166 1.53 5.11 -22.88
C GLU A 166 0.66 3.89 -22.54
N PHE A 167 1.19 2.95 -21.75
CA PHE A 167 0.49 1.73 -21.39
C PHE A 167 0.44 1.52 -19.87
N ASP A 168 -0.65 0.89 -19.43
CA ASP A 168 -0.90 0.58 -18.02
C ASP A 168 -0.41 -0.83 -17.65
N ARG A 169 -0.27 -1.70 -18.64
CA ARG A 169 0.15 -3.08 -18.40
C ARG A 169 1.04 -3.59 -19.52
N LEU A 170 2.10 -4.30 -19.14
CA LEU A 170 3.04 -4.93 -20.06
C LEU A 170 2.95 -6.46 -19.94
N ILE A 171 2.63 -7.12 -21.05
CA ILE A 171 2.63 -8.58 -21.20
C ILE A 171 3.83 -8.97 -22.04
N CYS A 172 4.50 -10.04 -21.68
CA CYS A 172 5.67 -10.55 -22.42
C CYS A 172 5.40 -11.99 -22.87
N HIS A 173 5.71 -12.27 -24.13
CA HIS A 173 5.75 -13.64 -24.62
C HIS A 173 6.99 -14.35 -24.09
N GLU A 174 6.91 -15.64 -23.80
CA GLU A 174 8.01 -16.42 -23.21
C GLU A 174 9.29 -16.38 -24.04
N SER A 175 9.20 -16.37 -25.38
CA SER A 175 10.38 -16.28 -26.27
C SER A 175 11.15 -14.97 -26.11
N SER A 176 10.46 -13.87 -25.81
CA SER A 176 11.04 -12.51 -25.67
C SER A 176 11.49 -12.18 -24.25
N GLU A 177 11.31 -13.11 -23.27
CA GLU A 177 11.75 -12.91 -21.88
C GLU A 177 13.26 -12.61 -21.81
N LYS A 178 14.06 -13.31 -22.60
CA LYS A 178 15.52 -13.11 -22.63
C LYS A 178 15.92 -11.76 -23.22
N ALA A 179 15.22 -11.31 -24.26
CA ALA A 179 15.43 -9.99 -24.89
C ALA A 179 15.09 -8.87 -23.91
N LEU A 180 13.95 -8.96 -23.24
CA LEU A 180 13.52 -8.01 -22.21
C LEU A 180 14.54 -7.89 -21.06
N ASN A 181 15.05 -9.02 -20.57
CA ASN A 181 16.03 -9.03 -19.49
C ASN A 181 17.39 -8.43 -19.94
N LYS A 182 17.83 -8.70 -21.18
CA LYS A 182 19.04 -8.09 -21.76
C LYS A 182 18.91 -6.58 -21.96
N ALA A 183 17.72 -6.10 -22.31
CA ALA A 183 17.45 -4.67 -22.50
C ALA A 183 17.61 -3.82 -21.23
N GLY A 184 17.66 -4.46 -20.03
CA GLY A 184 17.94 -3.79 -18.75
C GLY A 184 16.86 -2.82 -18.28
N LEU A 185 15.64 -2.94 -18.77
CA LEU A 185 14.51 -2.03 -18.51
C LEU A 185 13.95 -2.11 -17.08
N GLY A 186 14.41 -3.06 -16.29
CA GLY A 186 13.96 -3.25 -14.90
C GLY A 186 14.12 -2.02 -14.00
N LYS A 187 15.09 -1.14 -14.29
CA LYS A 187 15.29 0.10 -13.54
C LYS A 187 14.16 1.12 -13.75
N ILE A 188 13.55 1.13 -14.93
CA ILE A 188 12.47 2.06 -15.31
C ILE A 188 11.11 1.43 -14.99
N LEU A 189 10.89 0.19 -15.42
CA LEU A 189 9.62 -0.53 -15.24
C LEU A 189 9.39 -1.02 -13.81
N GLY A 190 10.47 -1.35 -13.07
CA GLY A 190 10.39 -1.88 -11.72
C GLY A 190 9.68 -0.95 -10.72
N PRO A 191 10.11 0.32 -10.57
CA PRO A 191 9.45 1.28 -9.68
C PRO A 191 7.99 1.53 -10.05
N LYS A 192 7.66 1.55 -11.36
CA LYS A 192 6.28 1.71 -11.87
C LYS A 192 5.42 0.44 -11.69
N GLY A 193 6.03 -0.70 -11.36
CA GLY A 193 5.32 -1.96 -11.19
C GLY A 193 4.92 -2.66 -12.49
N LEU A 194 5.41 -2.18 -13.64
CA LEU A 194 5.06 -2.65 -14.98
C LEU A 194 5.95 -3.81 -15.48
N MET A 195 6.99 -4.19 -14.72
CA MET A 195 7.90 -5.26 -15.14
C MET A 195 7.19 -6.61 -15.20
N PRO A 196 7.17 -7.30 -16.35
CA PRO A 196 6.58 -8.63 -16.47
C PRO A 196 7.25 -9.65 -15.56
N SER A 197 6.48 -10.55 -14.99
CA SER A 197 6.99 -11.63 -14.15
C SER A 197 6.10 -12.88 -14.22
N LYS A 198 6.71 -14.04 -14.08
CA LYS A 198 5.99 -15.34 -13.99
C LYS A 198 5.02 -15.38 -12.81
N ARG A 199 5.38 -14.74 -11.69
CA ARG A 199 4.54 -14.65 -10.49
C ARG A 199 3.24 -13.88 -10.72
N MET A 200 3.27 -12.85 -11.58
CA MET A 200 2.09 -12.06 -11.96
C MET A 200 1.35 -12.65 -13.15
N LYS A 201 1.82 -13.79 -13.68
CA LYS A 201 1.27 -14.40 -14.89
C LYS A 201 1.22 -13.43 -16.08
N THR A 202 2.21 -12.53 -16.16
CA THR A 202 2.38 -11.57 -17.25
C THR A 202 3.42 -12.03 -18.28
N ILE A 203 4.11 -13.14 -18.02
CA ILE A 203 4.92 -13.88 -19.00
C ILE A 203 4.09 -15.10 -19.40
N VAL A 204 3.67 -15.16 -20.66
CA VAL A 204 2.67 -16.12 -21.15
C VAL A 204 3.07 -16.67 -22.52
N THR A 205 2.55 -17.85 -22.84
CA THR A 205 2.66 -18.47 -24.16
C THR A 205 1.52 -18.04 -25.08
N ASP A 206 0.30 -17.88 -24.53
CA ASP A 206 -0.88 -17.43 -25.28
C ASP A 206 -1.20 -15.98 -24.94
N VAL A 207 -0.70 -15.07 -25.77
CA VAL A 207 -0.83 -13.63 -25.58
C VAL A 207 -2.27 -13.15 -25.78
N ALA A 208 -2.98 -13.66 -26.78
CA ALA A 208 -4.32 -13.23 -27.09
C ALA A 208 -5.31 -13.53 -25.96
N LYS A 209 -5.18 -14.70 -25.35
CA LYS A 209 -5.96 -15.08 -24.16
C LYS A 209 -5.61 -14.18 -22.97
N SER A 210 -4.31 -13.96 -22.74
CA SER A 210 -3.85 -13.13 -21.64
C SER A 210 -4.32 -11.68 -21.75
N ILE A 211 -4.40 -11.11 -22.94
CA ILE A 211 -4.95 -9.76 -23.18
C ILE A 211 -6.43 -9.74 -22.78
N ARG A 212 -7.24 -10.71 -23.23
CA ARG A 212 -8.65 -10.81 -22.87
C ARG A 212 -8.89 -10.98 -21.39
N ASP A 213 -8.05 -11.78 -20.74
CA ASP A 213 -8.13 -12.03 -19.29
C ASP A 213 -7.65 -10.80 -18.49
N SER A 214 -6.72 -10.03 -19.04
CA SER A 214 -6.20 -8.80 -18.43
C SER A 214 -7.13 -7.61 -18.62
N ALA A 215 -7.95 -7.61 -19.67
CA ALA A 215 -8.96 -6.58 -19.87
C ALA A 215 -9.98 -6.63 -18.70
N GLY A 216 -10.03 -5.57 -17.90
CA GLY A 216 -10.87 -5.49 -16.71
C GLY A 216 -10.34 -6.26 -15.48
N ALA A 217 -9.11 -6.75 -15.52
CA ALA A 217 -8.48 -7.33 -14.34
C ALA A 217 -7.91 -6.23 -13.44
N ALA A 218 -8.04 -6.40 -12.14
CA ALA A 218 -7.44 -5.54 -11.13
C ALA A 218 -6.31 -6.28 -10.41
N ASP A 219 -5.17 -5.63 -10.28
CA ASP A 219 -4.02 -6.18 -9.57
C ASP A 219 -4.10 -5.82 -8.09
N PHE A 220 -3.81 -6.78 -7.23
CA PHE A 220 -3.73 -6.54 -5.80
C PHE A 220 -2.42 -7.05 -5.22
N ARG A 221 -1.96 -6.35 -4.20
CA ARG A 221 -0.74 -6.68 -3.48
C ARG A 221 -0.90 -6.44 -2.00
N GLU A 222 -0.49 -7.43 -1.22
CA GLU A 222 -0.36 -7.28 0.22
C GLU A 222 0.78 -6.32 0.57
N ARG A 223 0.50 -5.38 1.45
CA ARG A 223 1.49 -4.48 2.07
C ARG A 223 1.27 -4.48 3.57
N GLN A 224 2.26 -4.93 4.32
CA GLN A 224 2.20 -4.96 5.81
C GLN A 224 0.95 -5.69 6.37
N GLY A 225 0.54 -6.76 5.69
CA GLY A 225 -0.64 -7.54 6.11
C GLY A 225 -1.98 -6.96 5.68
N VAL A 226 -2.01 -5.95 4.81
CA VAL A 226 -3.24 -5.37 4.29
C VAL A 226 -3.25 -5.40 2.77
N ILE A 227 -4.40 -5.77 2.19
CA ILE A 227 -4.66 -5.71 0.76
C ILE A 227 -5.63 -4.55 0.52
N HIS A 228 -5.23 -3.60 -0.32
CA HIS A 228 -6.06 -2.49 -0.76
C HIS A 228 -6.40 -2.65 -2.23
N MET A 229 -7.67 -2.53 -2.59
CA MET A 229 -8.12 -2.60 -3.98
C MET A 229 -9.44 -1.85 -4.17
N ALA A 230 -9.59 -1.17 -5.30
CA ALA A 230 -10.88 -0.64 -5.73
C ALA A 230 -11.76 -1.78 -6.27
N ILE A 231 -13.00 -1.87 -5.79
CA ILE A 231 -13.94 -2.96 -6.10
C ILE A 231 -15.22 -2.51 -6.80
N GLY A 232 -15.46 -1.23 -6.89
CA GLY A 232 -16.66 -0.70 -7.54
C GLY A 232 -16.61 0.81 -7.69
N GLN A 233 -17.56 1.34 -8.44
CA GLN A 233 -17.83 2.77 -8.52
C GLN A 233 -19.06 3.10 -7.66
N LEU A 234 -19.22 4.36 -7.28
CA LEU A 234 -20.33 4.80 -6.42
C LEU A 234 -21.71 4.47 -7.04
N GLY A 235 -21.78 4.45 -8.37
CA GLY A 235 -22.99 4.11 -9.12
C GLY A 235 -23.34 2.63 -9.16
N TYR A 236 -22.55 1.71 -8.59
CA TYR A 236 -22.85 0.28 -8.64
C TYR A 236 -24.03 -0.08 -7.76
N THR A 237 -24.83 -1.03 -8.22
CA THR A 237 -25.91 -1.60 -7.41
C THR A 237 -25.32 -2.43 -6.26
N PRO A 238 -26.05 -2.61 -5.14
CA PRO A 238 -25.60 -3.42 -4.02
C PRO A 238 -25.24 -4.87 -4.41
N ASP A 239 -25.99 -5.46 -5.35
CA ASP A 239 -25.73 -6.82 -5.83
C ASP A 239 -24.45 -6.92 -6.64
N GLN A 240 -24.17 -5.91 -7.49
CA GLN A 240 -22.91 -5.83 -8.23
C GLN A 240 -21.70 -5.72 -7.30
N LEU A 241 -21.81 -4.85 -6.29
CA LEU A 241 -20.73 -4.70 -5.30
C LEU A 241 -20.55 -5.99 -4.48
N LYS A 242 -21.66 -6.64 -4.06
CA LYS A 242 -21.64 -7.94 -3.38
C LYS A 242 -20.91 -9.00 -4.20
N ALA A 243 -21.22 -9.11 -5.51
CA ALA A 243 -20.57 -10.06 -6.40
C ALA A 243 -19.05 -9.82 -6.48
N ASN A 244 -18.63 -8.56 -6.59
CA ASN A 244 -17.23 -8.20 -6.63
C ASN A 244 -16.50 -8.51 -5.31
N VAL A 245 -17.11 -8.16 -4.16
CA VAL A 245 -16.55 -8.46 -2.83
C VAL A 245 -16.38 -9.97 -2.63
N GLN A 246 -17.40 -10.74 -2.99
CA GLN A 246 -17.36 -12.20 -2.86
C GLN A 246 -16.29 -12.82 -3.75
N ALA A 247 -16.16 -12.37 -5.00
CA ALA A 247 -15.12 -12.82 -5.92
C ALA A 247 -13.71 -12.54 -5.36
N LEU A 248 -13.50 -11.32 -4.85
CA LEU A 248 -12.23 -10.95 -4.24
C LEU A 248 -11.89 -11.80 -3.01
N LEU A 249 -12.83 -11.92 -2.07
CA LEU A 249 -12.60 -12.68 -0.84
C LEU A 249 -12.35 -14.16 -1.13
N LYS A 250 -13.05 -14.74 -2.12
CA LYS A 250 -12.81 -16.12 -2.57
C LYS A 250 -11.40 -16.27 -3.12
N LYS A 251 -10.94 -15.31 -3.93
CA LYS A 251 -9.58 -15.32 -4.50
C LYS A 251 -8.51 -15.15 -3.43
N VAL A 252 -8.68 -14.18 -2.53
CA VAL A 252 -7.74 -13.96 -1.42
C VAL A 252 -7.64 -15.20 -0.51
N LYS A 253 -8.77 -15.86 -0.20
CA LYS A 253 -8.76 -17.10 0.58
C LYS A 253 -8.02 -18.23 -0.13
N SER A 254 -8.21 -18.36 -1.45
CA SER A 254 -7.45 -19.34 -2.25
C SER A 254 -5.95 -19.04 -2.20
N ASP A 255 -5.56 -17.79 -2.41
CA ASP A 255 -4.15 -17.39 -2.36
C ASP A 255 -3.54 -17.56 -0.95
N CYS A 256 -4.33 -17.38 0.10
CA CYS A 256 -3.90 -17.67 1.48
C CYS A 256 -3.69 -19.19 1.69
N SER A 257 -4.58 -20.03 1.13
CA SER A 257 -4.40 -21.49 1.23
C SER A 257 -3.20 -21.99 0.45
N ASP A 258 -2.90 -21.41 -0.70
CA ASP A 258 -1.74 -21.77 -1.52
C ASP A 258 -0.41 -21.47 -0.80
N ILE A 259 -0.41 -20.46 0.08
CA ILE A 259 0.77 -20.04 0.86
C ILE A 259 0.80 -20.68 2.25
N SER A 260 -0.26 -21.38 2.65
CA SER A 260 -0.40 -21.92 4.02
C SER A 260 0.73 -22.88 4.44
N GLU A 261 1.39 -23.52 3.47
CA GLU A 261 2.55 -24.38 3.71
C GLU A 261 3.77 -23.61 4.25
N GLU A 262 3.96 -22.36 3.78
CA GLU A 262 5.10 -21.52 4.20
C GLU A 262 4.74 -20.63 5.40
N SER A 263 3.51 -20.15 5.50
CA SER A 263 3.09 -19.20 6.53
C SER A 263 1.57 -19.20 6.67
N SER A 264 1.07 -19.32 7.92
CA SER A 264 -0.36 -19.20 8.19
C SER A 264 -0.82 -17.76 7.95
N LYS A 265 -1.78 -17.59 7.04
CA LYS A 265 -2.44 -16.33 6.75
C LYS A 265 -3.94 -16.50 6.81
N GLU A 266 -4.59 -15.62 7.56
CA GLU A 266 -6.04 -15.63 7.74
C GLU A 266 -6.61 -14.24 7.48
N VAL A 267 -7.79 -14.18 6.87
CA VAL A 267 -8.55 -12.94 6.74
C VAL A 267 -9.09 -12.57 8.13
N HIS A 268 -8.66 -11.44 8.67
CA HIS A 268 -9.06 -10.99 9.99
C HIS A 268 -10.26 -10.05 9.95
N GLU A 269 -10.21 -9.05 9.10
CA GLU A 269 -11.20 -7.99 9.00
C GLU A 269 -11.32 -7.51 7.57
N VAL A 270 -12.54 -7.14 7.18
CA VAL A 270 -12.82 -6.54 5.87
C VAL A 270 -13.45 -5.18 6.10
N ILE A 271 -12.85 -4.15 5.53
CA ILE A 271 -13.26 -2.78 5.69
C ILE A 271 -13.63 -2.23 4.31
N LEU A 272 -14.74 -1.53 4.22
CA LEU A 272 -15.17 -0.81 3.04
C LEU A 272 -15.00 0.69 3.26
N SER A 273 -14.44 1.39 2.28
CA SER A 273 -14.31 2.84 2.28
C SER A 273 -14.63 3.41 0.90
N SER A 274 -14.75 4.71 0.79
CA SER A 274 -14.70 5.42 -0.49
C SER A 274 -13.41 6.23 -0.58
N THR A 275 -13.16 6.82 -1.73
CA THR A 275 -11.93 7.59 -1.99
C THR A 275 -11.70 8.69 -0.94
N HIS A 276 -12.76 9.35 -0.46
CA HIS A 276 -12.70 10.41 0.56
C HIS A 276 -13.52 10.11 1.81
N GLY A 277 -14.21 8.98 1.84
CA GLY A 277 -15.13 8.62 2.92
C GLY A 277 -14.49 7.87 4.08
N PRO A 278 -15.27 7.64 5.15
CA PRO A 278 -14.82 6.88 6.30
C PRO A 278 -14.61 5.40 5.97
N ALA A 279 -13.79 4.75 6.78
CA ALA A 279 -13.56 3.31 6.73
C ALA A 279 -14.57 2.59 7.63
N LEU A 280 -15.40 1.71 7.05
CA LEU A 280 -16.47 1.00 7.73
C LEU A 280 -16.16 -0.51 7.76
N SER A 281 -16.12 -1.10 8.95
CA SER A 281 -15.90 -2.54 9.11
C SER A 281 -17.17 -3.30 8.74
N LEU A 282 -17.02 -4.33 7.89
CA LEU A 282 -18.15 -5.12 7.41
C LEU A 282 -18.44 -6.30 8.36
N SER A 283 -19.74 -6.57 8.59
CA SER A 283 -20.23 -7.72 9.36
C SER A 283 -20.18 -9.03 8.58
N GLY A 284 -20.05 -8.94 7.25
CA GLY A 284 -20.16 -10.08 6.34
C GLY A 284 -21.59 -10.40 5.90
N LYS A 285 -22.57 -9.68 6.42
CA LYS A 285 -23.97 -9.78 5.98
C LYS A 285 -24.24 -8.80 4.86
N PHE A 286 -25.15 -9.17 3.97
CA PHE A 286 -25.60 -8.27 2.90
C PHE A 286 -26.51 -7.18 3.45
N ARG A 287 -27.45 -7.56 4.30
CA ARG A 287 -28.39 -6.72 5.01
C ARG A 287 -28.56 -7.25 6.43
N ASP A 288 -28.65 -6.37 7.40
CA ASP A 288 -29.09 -6.68 8.76
C ASP A 288 -30.59 -6.36 8.91
N GLU A 289 -31.22 -6.94 9.91
CA GLU A 289 -32.66 -6.72 10.20
C GLU A 289 -32.92 -5.28 10.64
N ASP A 290 -31.91 -4.65 11.22
CA ASP A 290 -31.96 -3.27 11.71
C ASP A 290 -31.70 -2.22 10.61
N ASP A 291 -31.35 -2.64 9.37
CA ASP A 291 -31.05 -1.72 8.28
C ASP A 291 -32.31 -0.99 7.80
N GLU A 292 -32.30 0.35 7.92
CA GLU A 292 -33.41 1.23 7.55
C GLU A 292 -33.71 1.24 6.04
N VAL A 293 -32.71 0.90 5.20
CA VAL A 293 -32.79 1.07 3.75
C VAL A 293 -32.89 -0.26 3.03
N ALA A 294 -33.89 -0.38 2.17
CA ALA A 294 -34.02 -1.52 1.26
C ALA A 294 -32.94 -1.45 0.15
N PRO A 295 -32.39 -2.59 -0.30
CA PRO A 295 -31.39 -2.62 -1.37
C PRO A 295 -31.90 -2.03 -2.69
N GLU A 296 -33.22 -2.05 -2.91
CA GLU A 296 -33.86 -1.44 -4.08
C GLU A 296 -33.67 0.08 -4.12
N ALA A 297 -33.72 0.75 -2.97
CA ALA A 297 -33.50 2.19 -2.89
C ALA A 297 -32.05 2.58 -3.23
N LEU A 298 -31.09 1.68 -3.02
CA LEU A 298 -29.70 1.86 -3.39
C LEU A 298 -29.40 1.47 -4.85
N SER A 299 -30.36 0.92 -5.57
CA SER A 299 -30.17 0.54 -6.97
C SER A 299 -30.26 1.74 -7.91
N HIS A 300 -30.83 2.84 -7.46
CA HIS A 300 -30.86 4.09 -8.22
C HIS A 300 -29.60 4.91 -7.95
N VAL A 301 -28.94 5.30 -9.03
CA VAL A 301 -27.79 6.22 -8.98
C VAL A 301 -28.35 7.61 -8.63
N MET A 302 -27.68 8.28 -7.70
CA MET A 302 -27.99 9.69 -7.37
C MET A 302 -27.69 10.62 -8.51
#